data_c4528214e8acec2b02084da5177c2a48
#
_entry.id   c4528214e8acec2b02084da5177c2a48
#
_cell.length_a   1.000
_cell.length_b   1.000
_cell.length_c   1.000
_cell.angle_alpha   90.00
_cell.angle_beta   90.00
_cell.angle_gamma   90.00
#
_symmetry.space_group_name_H-M   'P 1'
#
loop_
_entity.id
_entity.type
_entity.pdbx_description
1 polymer ?
#
loop_
_entity_poly.entity_id
_entity_poly.type
_entity_poly.pdbx_seq_one_letter_code
_entity_poly.pdbx_strand_id
1 'polypeptide(L)'
;MQLSTLPKTLPNRSPTEISSIAGPRGLRAGVRILPLRIEGLSFHRDGQALLEDVSCCLEHGRSTVVLGPNGAGKSLFLRLCHGLLAPSSGRIRWLGPAANRAQAYQAMVFQRPVLLRRSVAANIDYALRIQGIDRAVRGSRVTQALMMAGLERLAGRYARILSGGEQQRLALARAWAVDPEVLFLDEPTANLDPAATRAVEDVIRIFRDTGTKVIMTTHDLGQARRLADEVLFLHRGRLLAHAPAPDFFADPIHPDAKAFLKGDLLW
;
A
#
# COMPACT_ATOMS: atom_id res chain seq x y z
N MET A 1 -10.62 -14.64 -37.51
CA MET A 1 -9.61 -14.57 -36.44
C MET A 1 -10.29 -13.92 -35.25
N GLN A 2 -10.90 -14.74 -34.38
CA GLN A 2 -11.70 -14.27 -33.24
C GLN A 2 -10.75 -13.83 -32.10
N LEU A 3 -10.81 -12.54 -31.76
CA LEU A 3 -10.18 -12.01 -30.55
C LEU A 3 -11.00 -12.52 -29.35
N SER A 4 -10.46 -13.53 -28.65
CA SER A 4 -10.97 -14.04 -27.40
C SER A 4 -10.95 -12.91 -26.37
N THR A 5 -12.12 -12.40 -25.98
CA THR A 5 -12.31 -11.47 -24.88
C THR A 5 -11.95 -12.16 -23.56
N LEU A 6 -10.81 -11.82 -23.00
CA LEU A 6 -10.42 -12.20 -21.64
C LEU A 6 -11.41 -11.58 -20.63
N PRO A 7 -11.82 -12.28 -19.58
CA PRO A 7 -12.65 -11.69 -18.53
C PRO A 7 -11.87 -10.57 -17.84
N LYS A 8 -12.43 -9.34 -17.86
CA LYS A 8 -11.83 -8.10 -17.33
C LYS A 8 -11.93 -7.97 -15.80
N THR A 9 -12.54 -8.93 -15.11
CA THR A 9 -12.75 -8.90 -13.65
C THR A 9 -12.12 -10.12 -13.01
N LEU A 10 -11.51 -9.93 -11.83
CA LEU A 10 -11.18 -11.04 -10.94
C LEU A 10 -12.47 -11.81 -10.64
N PRO A 11 -12.45 -13.17 -10.59
CA PRO A 11 -13.61 -13.93 -10.16
C PRO A 11 -14.03 -13.42 -8.78
N ASN A 12 -15.35 -13.17 -8.61
CA ASN A 12 -15.93 -12.77 -7.33
C ASN A 12 -15.74 -13.97 -6.36
N ARG A 13 -14.64 -13.93 -5.61
CA ARG A 13 -14.28 -14.99 -4.68
C ARG A 13 -15.06 -14.81 -3.39
N SER A 14 -15.64 -15.90 -2.89
CA SER A 14 -16.34 -15.88 -1.62
C SER A 14 -15.38 -15.60 -0.45
N PRO A 15 -15.86 -15.06 0.69
CA PRO A 15 -15.06 -14.87 1.90
C PRO A 15 -14.33 -16.15 2.34
N THR A 16 -14.91 -17.31 2.08
CA THR A 16 -14.34 -18.64 2.38
C THR A 16 -13.15 -18.98 1.46
N GLU A 17 -13.19 -18.60 0.19
CA GLU A 17 -12.07 -18.77 -0.75
C GLU A 17 -10.92 -17.81 -0.43
N ILE A 18 -11.23 -16.60 0.04
CA ILE A 18 -10.24 -15.62 0.52
C ILE A 18 -9.57 -16.14 1.80
N SER A 19 -10.31 -16.74 2.71
CA SER A 19 -9.79 -17.34 3.94
C SER A 19 -8.85 -18.54 3.67
N SER A 20 -9.06 -19.26 2.55
CA SER A 20 -8.15 -20.33 2.13
C SER A 20 -6.84 -19.83 1.50
N ILE A 21 -6.78 -18.54 1.12
CA ILE A 21 -5.57 -17.83 0.68
C ILE A 21 -4.89 -17.17 1.90
N ALA A 22 -5.05 -17.73 3.10
CA ALA A 22 -4.33 -17.28 4.29
C ALA A 22 -2.84 -17.13 3.95
N GLY A 23 -2.27 -15.98 4.29
CA GLY A 23 -0.87 -15.66 4.01
C GLY A 23 0.05 -16.79 4.48
N PRO A 24 1.27 -16.87 3.93
CA PRO A 24 2.16 -18.04 4.09
C PRO A 24 2.50 -18.45 5.53
N ARG A 25 2.16 -17.62 6.52
CA ARG A 25 2.44 -17.87 7.95
C ARG A 25 1.22 -18.24 8.78
N GLY A 26 0.07 -18.52 8.17
CA GLY A 26 -1.19 -18.68 8.88
C GLY A 26 -1.68 -17.35 9.47
N LEU A 27 -2.84 -17.33 10.12
CA LEU A 27 -3.33 -16.16 10.87
C LEU A 27 -2.22 -15.67 11.81
N ARG A 28 -1.71 -14.46 11.56
CA ARG A 28 -0.50 -13.95 12.21
C ARG A 28 -0.61 -14.04 13.73
N ALA A 29 0.30 -14.77 14.33
CA ALA A 29 0.48 -14.77 15.77
C ALA A 29 1.12 -13.43 16.20
N GLY A 30 0.27 -12.43 16.50
CA GLY A 30 0.64 -11.19 17.16
C GLY A 30 1.20 -10.07 16.28
N VAL A 31 1.07 -8.86 16.78
CA VAL A 31 1.66 -7.61 16.26
C VAL A 31 3.16 -7.64 16.53
N ARG A 32 3.99 -7.34 15.54
CA ARG A 32 5.46 -7.45 15.64
C ARG A 32 6.16 -6.10 15.65
N ILE A 33 5.76 -5.17 14.78
CA ILE A 33 6.43 -3.88 14.65
C ILE A 33 5.52 -2.70 15.01
N LEU A 34 4.21 -2.84 14.86
CA LEU A 34 3.24 -1.79 15.21
C LEU A 34 3.14 -1.60 16.74
N PRO A 35 2.69 -0.42 17.21
CA PRO A 35 2.32 0.75 16.42
C PRO A 35 3.53 1.51 15.85
N LEU A 36 3.27 2.33 14.80
CA LEU A 36 4.25 3.26 14.24
C LEU A 36 3.98 4.65 14.80
N ARG A 37 4.91 5.18 15.59
CA ARG A 37 4.86 6.52 16.18
C ARG A 37 5.75 7.49 15.44
N ILE A 38 5.19 8.62 15.06
CA ILE A 38 5.83 9.72 14.35
C ILE A 38 5.72 10.96 15.24
N GLU A 39 6.86 11.61 15.53
CA GLU A 39 6.94 12.74 16.46
C GLU A 39 7.76 13.87 15.82
N GLY A 40 7.14 15.02 15.58
CA GLY A 40 7.78 16.24 15.07
C GLY A 40 8.52 16.05 13.74
N LEU A 41 8.01 15.13 12.89
CA LEU A 41 8.68 14.76 11.65
C LEU A 41 8.75 15.94 10.68
N SER A 42 9.98 16.34 10.34
CA SER A 42 10.23 17.36 9.32
C SER A 42 11.25 16.88 8.31
N PHE A 43 11.08 17.32 7.07
CA PHE A 43 12.00 17.02 5.98
C PHE A 43 12.23 18.27 5.12
N HIS A 44 13.50 18.66 4.99
CA HIS A 44 13.94 19.79 4.19
C HIS A 44 14.80 19.32 3.03
N ARG A 45 14.67 19.97 1.90
CA ARG A 45 15.52 19.74 0.74
C ARG A 45 15.78 21.06 0.03
N ASP A 46 17.04 21.33 -0.29
CA ASP A 46 17.47 22.55 -0.99
C ASP A 46 16.95 23.83 -0.33
N GLY A 47 16.96 23.87 1.03
CA GLY A 47 16.47 24.99 1.83
C GLY A 47 14.95 25.09 1.96
N GLN A 48 14.19 24.23 1.30
CA GLN A 48 12.74 24.23 1.33
C GLN A 48 12.19 23.15 2.27
N ALA A 49 11.24 23.51 3.14
CA ALA A 49 10.49 22.59 3.96
C ALA A 49 9.45 21.85 3.09
N LEU A 50 9.59 20.53 2.98
CA LEU A 50 8.65 19.68 2.23
C LEU A 50 7.69 18.93 3.15
N LEU A 51 8.10 18.67 4.40
CA LEU A 51 7.23 18.26 5.52
C LEU A 51 7.67 19.03 6.76
N GLU A 52 6.70 19.40 7.61
CA GLU A 52 6.93 20.24 8.77
C GLU A 52 6.07 19.78 9.96
N ASP A 53 6.74 19.40 11.04
CA ASP A 53 6.16 19.05 12.35
C ASP A 53 5.00 18.05 12.29
N VAL A 54 5.14 16.99 11.49
CA VAL A 54 4.11 15.95 11.39
C VAL A 54 4.22 15.00 12.56
N SER A 55 3.13 14.88 13.35
CA SER A 55 3.05 13.97 14.49
C SER A 55 1.76 13.15 14.43
N CYS A 56 1.89 11.80 14.49
CA CYS A 56 0.74 10.87 14.54
C CYS A 56 1.19 9.51 15.05
N CYS A 57 0.20 8.66 15.37
CA CYS A 57 0.41 7.27 15.73
C CYS A 57 -0.48 6.38 14.84
N LEU A 58 0.11 5.37 14.20
CA LEU A 58 -0.60 4.44 13.33
C LEU A 58 -0.66 3.08 13.99
N GLU A 59 -1.88 2.68 14.37
CA GLU A 59 -2.16 1.45 15.10
C GLU A 59 -2.38 0.26 14.16
N HIS A 60 -2.37 -0.93 14.74
CA HIS A 60 -2.73 -2.16 14.05
C HIS A 60 -4.24 -2.18 13.67
N GLY A 61 -4.59 -2.96 12.65
CA GLY A 61 -5.98 -3.32 12.32
C GLY A 61 -6.78 -2.27 11.54
N ARG A 62 -6.22 -1.08 11.27
CA ARG A 62 -6.88 -0.02 10.50
C ARG A 62 -6.15 0.28 9.20
N SER A 63 -6.90 0.40 8.11
CA SER A 63 -6.36 0.91 6.84
C SER A 63 -6.27 2.43 6.90
N THR A 64 -5.06 2.98 6.79
CA THR A 64 -4.80 4.43 6.83
C THR A 64 -4.67 4.97 5.41
N VAL A 65 -5.48 5.96 5.07
CA VAL A 65 -5.35 6.67 3.80
C VAL A 65 -4.81 8.08 4.05
N VAL A 66 -3.70 8.39 3.40
CA VAL A 66 -3.10 9.73 3.41
C VAL A 66 -3.66 10.51 2.23
N LEU A 67 -4.54 11.45 2.51
CA LEU A 67 -5.18 12.35 1.55
C LEU A 67 -4.48 13.70 1.48
N GLY A 68 -4.68 14.40 0.40
CA GLY A 68 -4.23 15.78 0.19
C GLY A 68 -3.96 16.08 -1.27
N PRO A 69 -3.83 17.37 -1.64
CA PRO A 69 -3.54 17.79 -3.00
C PRO A 69 -2.17 17.30 -3.50
N ASN A 70 -1.92 17.44 -4.80
CA ASN A 70 -0.60 17.16 -5.36
C ASN A 70 0.44 18.12 -4.75
N GLY A 71 1.63 17.61 -4.45
CA GLY A 71 2.66 18.40 -3.76
C GLY A 71 2.52 18.51 -2.23
N ALA A 72 1.46 17.98 -1.62
CA ALA A 72 1.24 18.04 -0.17
C ALA A 72 2.27 17.27 0.69
N GLY A 73 3.16 16.47 0.07
CA GLY A 73 4.17 15.68 0.78
C GLY A 73 3.79 14.21 1.04
N LYS A 74 2.67 13.72 0.49
CA LYS A 74 2.14 12.36 0.75
C LYS A 74 3.15 11.24 0.47
N SER A 75 3.71 11.19 -0.74
CA SER A 75 4.72 10.18 -1.13
C SER A 75 6.01 10.30 -0.31
N LEU A 76 6.37 11.51 0.06
CA LEU A 76 7.53 11.77 0.92
C LEU A 76 7.29 11.23 2.33
N PHE A 77 6.11 11.47 2.90
CA PHE A 77 5.70 10.93 4.19
C PHE A 77 5.79 9.39 4.20
N LEU A 78 5.27 8.70 3.18
CA LEU A 78 5.37 7.25 3.09
C LEU A 78 6.82 6.76 3.05
N ARG A 79 7.67 7.42 2.25
CA ARG A 79 9.09 7.03 2.12
C ARG A 79 9.87 7.22 3.42
N LEU A 80 9.57 8.26 4.18
CA LEU A 80 10.13 8.49 5.50
C LEU A 80 9.65 7.43 6.50
N CYS A 81 8.35 7.13 6.55
CA CYS A 81 7.79 6.09 7.41
C CYS A 81 8.36 4.69 7.11
N HIS A 82 8.58 4.38 5.82
CA HIS A 82 9.21 3.13 5.40
C HIS A 82 10.71 3.06 5.72
N GLY A 83 11.38 4.21 5.94
CA GLY A 83 12.81 4.28 6.16
C GLY A 83 13.66 4.34 4.89
N LEU A 84 13.06 4.65 3.73
CA LEU A 84 13.78 4.91 2.48
C LEU A 84 14.49 6.26 2.48
N LEU A 85 14.02 7.18 3.31
CA LEU A 85 14.62 8.48 3.54
C LEU A 85 14.77 8.70 5.04
N ALA A 86 15.82 9.42 5.43
CA ALA A 86 16.00 9.89 6.79
C ALA A 86 15.34 11.26 6.98
N PRO A 87 14.64 11.53 8.09
CA PRO A 87 14.08 12.84 8.38
C PRO A 87 15.19 13.88 8.65
N SER A 88 14.90 15.16 8.38
CA SER A 88 15.77 16.27 8.75
C SER A 88 15.70 16.55 10.25
N SER A 89 14.52 16.38 10.86
CA SER A 89 14.30 16.44 12.31
C SER A 89 13.07 15.61 12.70
N GLY A 90 12.87 15.41 14.00
CA GLY A 90 11.81 14.56 14.52
C GLY A 90 12.22 13.08 14.60
N ARG A 91 11.25 12.21 14.86
CA ARG A 91 11.51 10.77 15.09
C ARG A 91 10.40 9.92 14.51
N ILE A 92 10.79 8.77 13.95
CA ILE A 92 9.89 7.70 13.50
C ILE A 92 10.30 6.45 14.25
N ARG A 93 9.37 5.86 15.00
CA ARG A 93 9.64 4.70 15.85
C ARG A 93 8.57 3.62 15.69
N TRP A 94 9.00 2.42 15.39
CA TRP A 94 8.21 1.22 15.56
C TRP A 94 8.26 0.80 17.03
N LEU A 95 7.13 0.50 17.66
CA LEU A 95 7.06 0.24 19.09
C LEU A 95 6.77 -1.24 19.42
N GLY A 96 6.56 -2.08 18.42
CA GLY A 96 6.34 -3.51 18.63
C GLY A 96 7.59 -4.28 19.02
N PRO A 97 7.46 -5.53 19.45
CA PRO A 97 8.56 -6.34 19.98
C PRO A 97 9.68 -6.63 18.97
N ALA A 98 9.41 -6.53 17.67
CA ALA A 98 10.41 -6.72 16.61
C ALA A 98 10.79 -5.39 15.91
N ALA A 99 10.66 -4.26 16.59
CA ALA A 99 10.93 -2.93 16.05
C ALA A 99 12.34 -2.77 15.45
N ASN A 100 13.33 -3.43 16.05
CA ASN A 100 14.73 -3.45 15.58
C ASN A 100 14.91 -4.18 14.23
N ARG A 101 13.90 -4.92 13.77
CA ARG A 101 13.87 -5.64 12.50
C ARG A 101 12.70 -5.20 11.60
N ALA A 102 12.19 -3.98 11.82
CA ALA A 102 10.99 -3.50 11.14
C ALA A 102 11.04 -3.63 9.62
N GLN A 103 12.21 -3.42 9.01
CA GLN A 103 12.39 -3.56 7.56
C GLN A 103 12.04 -4.94 7.00
N ALA A 104 12.14 -6.00 7.82
CA ALA A 104 11.78 -7.37 7.40
C ALA A 104 10.26 -7.62 7.40
N TYR A 105 9.48 -6.72 7.98
CA TYR A 105 8.04 -6.85 8.16
C TYR A 105 7.23 -5.80 7.42
N GLN A 106 7.86 -5.03 6.55
CA GLN A 106 7.21 -4.01 5.76
C GLN A 106 7.49 -4.20 4.26
N ALA A 107 6.58 -3.74 3.44
CA ALA A 107 6.73 -3.69 2.00
C ALA A 107 6.22 -2.35 1.46
N MET A 108 6.78 -1.91 0.33
CA MET A 108 6.32 -0.71 -0.35
C MET A 108 6.07 -0.99 -1.83
N VAL A 109 4.93 -0.51 -2.31
CA VAL A 109 4.58 -0.51 -3.74
C VAL A 109 4.47 0.94 -4.19
N PHE A 110 5.26 1.28 -5.19
CA PHE A 110 5.32 2.63 -5.75
C PHE A 110 4.24 2.85 -6.81
N GLN A 111 3.91 4.09 -7.08
CA GLN A 111 3.02 4.51 -8.15
C GLN A 111 3.41 3.91 -9.52
N ARG A 112 4.71 3.86 -9.81
CA ARG A 112 5.26 3.15 -10.98
C ARG A 112 6.06 1.95 -10.49
N PRO A 113 5.53 0.73 -10.60
CA PRO A 113 6.19 -0.45 -10.07
C PRO A 113 7.48 -0.76 -10.82
N VAL A 114 8.55 -1.02 -10.07
CA VAL A 114 9.81 -1.50 -10.64
C VAL A 114 9.73 -3.01 -10.85
N LEU A 115 9.79 -3.45 -12.11
CA LEU A 115 9.73 -4.85 -12.48
C LEU A 115 11.06 -5.34 -13.04
N LEU A 116 11.46 -6.53 -12.60
CA LEU A 116 12.67 -7.19 -13.13
C LEU A 116 12.44 -7.69 -14.56
N ARG A 117 13.50 -7.74 -15.35
CA ARG A 117 13.51 -8.34 -16.69
C ARG A 117 13.42 -9.87 -16.64
N ARG A 118 12.31 -10.38 -16.08
CA ARG A 118 12.03 -11.79 -15.82
C ARG A 118 10.55 -12.06 -16.04
N SER A 119 10.15 -13.35 -16.00
CA SER A 119 8.74 -13.73 -16.02
C SER A 119 8.01 -13.22 -14.77
N VAL A 120 6.68 -13.19 -14.80
CA VAL A 120 5.81 -12.82 -13.69
C VAL A 120 6.13 -13.68 -12.45
N ALA A 121 6.14 -15.01 -12.60
CA ALA A 121 6.47 -15.92 -11.50
C ALA A 121 7.90 -15.70 -10.97
N ALA A 122 8.88 -15.48 -11.85
CA ALA A 122 10.26 -15.24 -11.44
C ALA A 122 10.47 -13.88 -10.73
N ASN A 123 9.59 -12.89 -10.94
CA ASN A 123 9.60 -11.65 -10.17
C ASN A 123 9.19 -11.91 -8.72
N ILE A 124 8.20 -12.77 -8.48
CA ILE A 124 7.74 -13.14 -7.13
C ILE A 124 8.79 -14.02 -6.44
N ASP A 125 9.29 -15.07 -7.11
CA ASP A 125 10.33 -15.95 -6.56
C ASP A 125 11.58 -15.18 -6.13
N TYR A 126 11.97 -14.16 -6.91
CA TYR A 126 13.10 -13.31 -6.58
C TYR A 126 12.90 -12.56 -5.27
N ALA A 127 11.71 -12.01 -5.01
CA ALA A 127 11.40 -11.33 -3.76
C ALA A 127 11.50 -12.30 -2.57
N LEU A 128 10.96 -13.50 -2.70
CA LEU A 128 11.05 -14.55 -1.68
C LEU A 128 12.50 -14.95 -1.40
N ARG A 129 13.32 -15.07 -2.45
CA ARG A 129 14.74 -15.43 -2.33
C ARG A 129 15.53 -14.38 -1.56
N ILE A 130 15.32 -13.10 -1.83
CA ILE A 130 15.99 -11.99 -1.11
C ILE A 130 15.62 -11.99 0.36
N GLN A 131 14.36 -12.33 0.67
CA GLN A 131 13.88 -12.45 2.06
C GLN A 131 14.35 -13.73 2.77
N GLY A 132 15.21 -14.53 2.12
CA GLY A 132 15.75 -15.75 2.72
C GLY A 132 14.73 -16.87 2.89
N ILE A 133 13.61 -16.84 2.15
CA ILE A 133 12.58 -17.89 2.21
C ILE A 133 13.14 -19.18 1.60
N ASP A 134 12.95 -20.30 2.31
CA ASP A 134 13.42 -21.61 1.89
C ASP A 134 12.90 -22.00 0.49
N ARG A 135 13.79 -22.59 -0.31
CA ARG A 135 13.51 -23.03 -1.68
C ARG A 135 12.33 -24.01 -1.72
N ALA A 136 12.19 -24.88 -0.72
CA ALA A 136 11.13 -25.89 -0.66
C ALA A 136 9.73 -25.29 -0.63
N VAL A 137 9.55 -24.09 0.00
CA VAL A 137 8.24 -23.45 0.14
C VAL A 137 8.01 -22.31 -0.87
N ARG A 138 9.04 -21.86 -1.60
CA ARG A 138 8.89 -20.75 -2.53
C ARG A 138 7.91 -21.04 -3.66
N GLY A 139 7.92 -22.25 -4.22
CA GLY A 139 7.03 -22.63 -5.32
C GLY A 139 5.55 -22.47 -4.94
N SER A 140 5.15 -22.99 -3.78
CA SER A 140 3.77 -22.84 -3.29
C SER A 140 3.40 -21.39 -3.02
N ARG A 141 4.30 -20.58 -2.45
CA ARG A 141 4.07 -19.14 -2.23
C ARG A 141 3.94 -18.34 -3.53
N VAL A 142 4.74 -18.66 -4.54
CA VAL A 142 4.61 -18.05 -5.88
C VAL A 142 3.24 -18.36 -6.45
N THR A 143 2.78 -19.61 -6.39
CA THR A 143 1.46 -19.99 -6.88
C THR A 143 0.35 -19.26 -6.14
N GLN A 144 0.40 -19.21 -4.81
CA GLN A 144 -0.58 -18.49 -3.99
C GLN A 144 -0.61 -16.98 -4.31
N ALA A 145 0.56 -16.34 -4.46
CA ALA A 145 0.65 -14.93 -4.80
C ALA A 145 0.10 -14.62 -6.21
N LEU A 146 0.34 -15.51 -7.17
CA LEU A 146 -0.24 -15.41 -8.51
C LEU A 146 -1.77 -15.51 -8.45
N MET A 147 -2.30 -16.48 -7.71
CA MET A 147 -3.74 -16.67 -7.51
C MET A 147 -4.37 -15.46 -6.84
N MET A 148 -3.77 -14.96 -5.76
CA MET A 148 -4.24 -13.76 -5.05
C MET A 148 -4.35 -12.55 -5.98
N ALA A 149 -3.40 -12.37 -6.88
CA ALA A 149 -3.36 -11.24 -7.81
C ALA A 149 -4.09 -11.50 -9.15
N GLY A 150 -4.65 -12.69 -9.39
CA GLY A 150 -5.29 -13.08 -10.66
C GLY A 150 -4.31 -13.07 -11.83
N LEU A 151 -3.09 -13.55 -11.63
CA LEU A 151 -2.02 -13.55 -12.62
C LEU A 151 -1.56 -14.96 -13.03
N GLU A 152 -2.29 -16.02 -12.67
CA GLU A 152 -1.89 -17.41 -12.90
C GLU A 152 -1.60 -17.69 -14.37
N ARG A 153 -2.48 -17.21 -15.27
CA ARG A 153 -2.36 -17.41 -16.73
C ARG A 153 -1.19 -16.63 -17.34
N LEU A 154 -0.64 -15.69 -16.59
CA LEU A 154 0.47 -14.82 -17.03
C LEU A 154 1.80 -15.22 -16.39
N ALA A 155 1.84 -16.28 -15.58
CA ALA A 155 3.00 -16.68 -14.77
C ALA A 155 4.33 -16.76 -15.57
N GLY A 156 4.28 -17.33 -16.78
CA GLY A 156 5.43 -17.47 -17.68
C GLY A 156 5.73 -16.24 -18.54
N ARG A 157 4.81 -15.25 -18.62
CA ARG A 157 5.00 -14.06 -19.45
C ARG A 157 6.07 -13.13 -18.87
N TYR A 158 6.72 -12.39 -19.74
CA TYR A 158 7.67 -11.35 -19.36
C TYR A 158 6.94 -10.21 -18.64
N ALA A 159 7.39 -9.83 -17.43
CA ALA A 159 6.70 -8.85 -16.60
C ALA A 159 6.56 -7.46 -17.24
N ARG A 160 7.51 -7.09 -18.11
CA ARG A 160 7.51 -5.76 -18.77
C ARG A 160 6.49 -5.59 -19.88
N ILE A 161 5.91 -6.68 -20.42
CA ILE A 161 4.88 -6.61 -21.47
C ILE A 161 3.46 -6.59 -20.89
N LEU A 162 3.33 -6.66 -19.57
CA LEU A 162 2.05 -6.55 -18.88
C LEU A 162 1.45 -5.16 -19.02
N SER A 163 0.10 -5.07 -19.01
CA SER A 163 -0.61 -3.80 -18.87
C SER A 163 -0.29 -3.12 -17.53
N GLY A 164 -0.54 -1.82 -17.41
CA GLY A 164 -0.28 -1.07 -16.18
C GLY A 164 -0.94 -1.68 -14.95
N GLY A 165 -2.20 -2.08 -15.05
CA GLY A 165 -2.92 -2.75 -13.96
C GLY A 165 -2.36 -4.13 -13.60
N GLU A 166 -1.93 -4.92 -14.60
CA GLU A 166 -1.26 -6.21 -14.35
C GLU A 166 0.11 -6.01 -13.70
N GLN A 167 0.87 -4.99 -14.10
CA GLN A 167 2.14 -4.63 -13.48
C GLN A 167 1.94 -4.24 -12.01
N GLN A 168 0.91 -3.46 -11.71
CA GLN A 168 0.57 -3.06 -10.34
C GLN A 168 0.16 -4.27 -9.50
N ARG A 169 -0.68 -5.16 -10.04
CA ARG A 169 -1.04 -6.41 -9.36
C ARG A 169 0.16 -7.34 -9.14
N LEU A 170 1.12 -7.37 -10.06
CA LEU A 170 2.38 -8.11 -9.86
C LEU A 170 3.22 -7.51 -8.73
N ALA A 171 3.29 -6.18 -8.62
CA ALA A 171 3.99 -5.54 -7.51
C ALA A 171 3.34 -5.87 -6.16
N LEU A 172 2.00 -5.87 -6.11
CA LEU A 172 1.24 -6.32 -4.94
C LEU A 172 1.45 -7.81 -4.64
N ALA A 173 1.47 -8.69 -5.67
CA ALA A 173 1.76 -10.11 -5.49
C ALA A 173 3.16 -10.35 -4.89
N ARG A 174 4.15 -9.59 -5.32
CA ARG A 174 5.51 -9.63 -4.74
C ARG A 174 5.51 -9.21 -3.27
N ALA A 175 4.78 -8.14 -2.95
CA ALA A 175 4.64 -7.67 -1.57
C ALA A 175 3.89 -8.70 -0.71
N TRP A 176 2.82 -9.31 -1.23
CA TRP A 176 2.05 -10.31 -0.51
C TRP A 176 2.85 -11.57 -0.20
N ALA A 177 3.65 -12.04 -1.16
CA ALA A 177 4.44 -13.26 -1.02
C ALA A 177 5.42 -13.22 0.15
N VAL A 178 5.93 -12.05 0.52
CA VAL A 178 6.84 -11.86 1.66
C VAL A 178 6.13 -11.66 3.00
N ASP A 179 4.80 -11.64 3.00
CA ASP A 179 3.95 -11.55 4.18
C ASP A 179 4.28 -10.35 5.09
N PRO A 180 4.16 -9.10 4.60
CA PRO A 180 4.48 -7.92 5.38
C PRO A 180 3.41 -7.65 6.44
N GLU A 181 3.80 -7.16 7.63
CA GLU A 181 2.85 -6.66 8.64
C GLU A 181 2.31 -5.29 8.24
N VAL A 182 3.14 -4.48 7.56
CA VAL A 182 2.75 -3.16 7.05
C VAL A 182 3.03 -3.06 5.56
N LEU A 183 2.03 -2.64 4.81
CA LEU A 183 2.11 -2.38 3.38
C LEU A 183 1.93 -0.89 3.11
N PHE A 184 2.96 -0.26 2.55
CA PHE A 184 2.91 1.11 2.06
C PHE A 184 2.57 1.13 0.57
N LEU A 185 1.59 1.95 0.18
CA LEU A 185 1.11 2.08 -1.20
C LEU A 185 1.14 3.55 -1.63
N ASP A 186 2.01 3.87 -2.58
CA ASP A 186 2.11 5.24 -3.11
C ASP A 186 1.27 5.34 -4.39
N GLU A 187 0.06 5.91 -4.29
CA GLU A 187 -0.91 6.09 -5.39
C GLU A 187 -1.07 4.83 -6.28
N PRO A 188 -1.47 3.67 -5.72
CA PRO A 188 -1.38 2.37 -6.40
C PRO A 188 -2.27 2.22 -7.64
N THR A 189 -3.22 3.11 -7.86
CA THR A 189 -4.18 3.06 -8.98
C THR A 189 -4.06 4.25 -9.94
N ALA A 190 -3.04 5.10 -9.74
CA ALA A 190 -2.84 6.25 -10.60
C ALA A 190 -2.67 5.82 -12.08
N ASN A 191 -3.38 6.51 -12.97
CA ASN A 191 -3.37 6.27 -14.42
C ASN A 191 -3.88 4.88 -14.85
N LEU A 192 -4.68 4.20 -14.03
CA LEU A 192 -5.36 2.97 -14.37
C LEU A 192 -6.79 3.25 -14.84
N ASP A 193 -7.29 2.41 -15.75
CA ASP A 193 -8.70 2.41 -16.11
C ASP A 193 -9.56 1.93 -14.92
N PRO A 194 -10.90 2.18 -14.93
CA PRO A 194 -11.76 1.80 -13.81
C PRO A 194 -11.77 0.30 -13.50
N ALA A 195 -11.62 -0.58 -14.50
CA ALA A 195 -11.62 -2.02 -14.30
C ALA A 195 -10.31 -2.48 -13.63
N ALA A 196 -9.17 -1.95 -14.10
CA ALA A 196 -7.87 -2.20 -13.48
C ALA A 196 -7.79 -1.63 -12.05
N THR A 197 -8.37 -0.44 -11.82
CA THR A 197 -8.47 0.17 -10.49
C THR A 197 -9.22 -0.76 -9.52
N ARG A 198 -10.40 -1.27 -9.89
CA ARG A 198 -11.15 -2.23 -9.06
C ARG A 198 -10.33 -3.47 -8.75
N ALA A 199 -9.68 -4.07 -9.76
CA ALA A 199 -8.86 -5.25 -9.56
C ALA A 199 -7.68 -5.02 -8.60
N VAL A 200 -7.08 -3.84 -8.61
CA VAL A 200 -6.02 -3.45 -7.66
C VAL A 200 -6.62 -3.23 -6.26
N GLU A 201 -7.77 -2.57 -6.15
CA GLU A 201 -8.46 -2.37 -4.86
C GLU A 201 -8.87 -3.69 -4.22
N ASP A 202 -9.32 -4.68 -5.02
CA ASP A 202 -9.67 -6.01 -4.51
C ASP A 202 -8.45 -6.73 -3.91
N VAL A 203 -7.29 -6.61 -4.56
CA VAL A 203 -6.03 -7.12 -4.00
C VAL A 203 -5.66 -6.39 -2.70
N ILE A 204 -5.84 -5.07 -2.62
CA ILE A 204 -5.57 -4.29 -1.40
C ILE A 204 -6.50 -4.73 -0.26
N ARG A 205 -7.78 -5.02 -0.55
CA ARG A 205 -8.72 -5.55 0.46
C ARG A 205 -8.24 -6.90 1.01
N ILE A 206 -7.71 -7.80 0.18
CA ILE A 206 -7.15 -9.08 0.65
C ILE A 206 -6.04 -8.86 1.68
N PHE A 207 -5.13 -7.89 1.47
CA PHE A 207 -4.12 -7.54 2.48
C PHE A 207 -4.74 -7.13 3.81
N ARG A 208 -5.73 -6.22 3.78
CA ARG A 208 -6.43 -5.76 4.98
C ARG A 208 -7.14 -6.92 5.68
N ASP A 209 -7.89 -7.72 4.94
CA ASP A 209 -8.71 -8.81 5.48
C ASP A 209 -7.85 -9.95 6.04
N THR A 210 -6.60 -10.07 5.59
CA THR A 210 -5.58 -10.99 6.16
C THR A 210 -4.75 -10.35 7.28
N GLY A 211 -5.10 -9.16 7.76
CA GLY A 211 -4.50 -8.50 8.93
C GLY A 211 -3.23 -7.69 8.64
N THR A 212 -2.92 -7.39 7.37
CA THR A 212 -1.86 -6.44 7.03
C THR A 212 -2.34 -5.00 7.27
N LYS A 213 -1.57 -4.20 8.01
CA LYS A 213 -1.78 -2.74 8.09
C LYS A 213 -1.49 -2.14 6.73
N VAL A 214 -2.49 -1.54 6.09
CA VAL A 214 -2.31 -0.79 4.83
C VAL A 214 -2.17 0.70 5.15
N ILE A 215 -1.14 1.34 4.60
CA ILE A 215 -0.93 2.79 4.64
C ILE A 215 -0.79 3.25 3.19
N MET A 216 -1.77 4.00 2.69
CA MET A 216 -1.88 4.31 1.26
C MET A 216 -2.03 5.81 1.03
N THR A 217 -1.36 6.33 0.00
CA THR A 217 -1.65 7.66 -0.52
C THR A 217 -2.62 7.58 -1.68
N THR A 218 -3.51 8.55 -1.77
CA THR A 218 -4.34 8.79 -2.95
C THR A 218 -4.81 10.24 -2.97
N HIS A 219 -5.20 10.73 -4.15
CA HIS A 219 -5.95 11.97 -4.34
C HIS A 219 -7.39 11.69 -4.78
N ASP A 220 -7.76 10.42 -5.01
CA ASP A 220 -9.13 10.01 -5.38
C ASP A 220 -9.97 9.83 -4.10
N LEU A 221 -10.92 10.74 -3.90
CA LEU A 221 -11.86 10.72 -2.77
C LEU A 221 -12.77 9.47 -2.78
N GLY A 222 -13.15 8.99 -3.96
CA GLY A 222 -13.96 7.78 -4.10
C GLY A 222 -13.19 6.55 -3.63
N GLN A 223 -11.94 6.42 -3.99
CA GLN A 223 -11.05 5.35 -3.52
C GLN A 223 -10.82 5.44 -2.00
N ALA A 224 -10.54 6.63 -1.50
CA ALA A 224 -10.35 6.83 -0.08
C ALA A 224 -11.59 6.41 0.74
N ARG A 225 -12.80 6.78 0.29
CA ARG A 225 -14.06 6.34 0.94
C ARG A 225 -14.26 4.83 0.96
N ARG A 226 -13.76 4.11 -0.07
CA ARG A 226 -13.91 2.64 -0.16
C ARG A 226 -12.89 1.86 0.65
N LEU A 227 -11.71 2.44 0.92
CA LEU A 227 -10.57 1.71 1.46
C LEU A 227 -10.10 2.21 2.84
N ALA A 228 -10.45 3.42 3.26
CA ALA A 228 -9.99 3.99 4.51
C ALA A 228 -10.83 3.55 5.70
N ASP A 229 -10.17 3.15 6.79
CA ASP A 229 -10.73 3.11 8.13
C ASP A 229 -10.40 4.40 8.89
N GLU A 230 -9.26 5.02 8.59
CA GLU A 230 -8.83 6.31 9.11
C GLU A 230 -8.14 7.14 8.01
N VAL A 231 -8.19 8.44 8.13
CA VAL A 231 -7.63 9.41 7.19
C VAL A 231 -6.61 10.30 7.88
N LEU A 232 -5.47 10.45 7.23
CA LEU A 232 -4.48 11.51 7.47
C LEU A 232 -4.62 12.55 6.35
N PHE A 233 -4.93 13.79 6.66
CA PHE A 233 -5.00 14.85 5.67
C PHE A 233 -3.76 15.73 5.71
N LEU A 234 -2.95 15.65 4.65
CA LEU A 234 -1.74 16.44 4.46
C LEU A 234 -2.02 17.61 3.51
N HIS A 235 -1.60 18.81 3.89
CA HIS A 235 -1.60 19.99 3.04
C HIS A 235 -0.35 20.84 3.31
N ARG A 236 0.35 21.26 2.25
CA ARG A 236 1.58 22.08 2.33
C ARG A 236 2.63 21.54 3.33
N GLY A 237 2.83 20.23 3.33
CA GLY A 237 3.79 19.56 4.20
C GLY A 237 3.37 19.40 5.66
N ARG A 238 2.14 19.80 6.05
CA ARG A 238 1.63 19.69 7.42
C ARG A 238 0.49 18.69 7.51
N LEU A 239 0.40 18.00 8.64
CA LEU A 239 -0.73 17.15 8.97
C LEU A 239 -1.83 18.01 9.60
N LEU A 240 -2.92 18.25 8.85
CA LEU A 240 -4.02 19.09 9.28
C LEU A 240 -5.17 18.33 9.93
N ALA A 241 -5.29 17.03 9.66
CA ALA A 241 -6.29 16.18 10.32
C ALA A 241 -5.81 14.73 10.39
N HIS A 242 -6.16 14.06 11.48
CA HIS A 242 -6.09 12.60 11.66
C HIS A 242 -7.39 12.16 12.33
N ALA A 243 -8.24 11.46 11.61
CA ALA A 243 -9.57 11.10 12.07
C ALA A 243 -10.05 9.76 11.51
N PRO A 244 -11.01 9.07 12.14
CA PRO A 244 -11.76 7.98 11.54
C PRO A 244 -12.36 8.41 10.18
N ALA A 245 -12.37 7.53 9.21
CA ALA A 245 -12.84 7.86 7.86
C ALA A 245 -14.30 8.36 7.84
N PRO A 246 -15.26 7.73 8.57
CA PRO A 246 -16.63 8.25 8.62
C PRO A 246 -16.70 9.71 9.07
N ASP A 247 -15.97 10.06 10.12
CA ASP A 247 -15.96 11.42 10.69
C ASP A 247 -15.32 12.42 9.74
N PHE A 248 -14.18 12.06 9.16
CA PHE A 248 -13.48 12.90 8.19
C PHE A 248 -14.33 13.21 6.95
N PHE A 249 -15.07 12.23 6.44
CA PHE A 249 -15.89 12.41 5.24
C PHE A 249 -17.25 13.03 5.50
N ALA A 250 -17.74 13.01 6.75
CA ALA A 250 -18.99 13.65 7.12
C ALA A 250 -18.80 15.16 7.35
N ASP A 251 -17.89 15.54 8.23
CA ASP A 251 -17.62 16.94 8.56
C ASP A 251 -16.19 17.10 9.11
N PRO A 252 -15.17 17.24 8.26
CA PRO A 252 -13.81 17.44 8.73
C PRO A 252 -13.65 18.77 9.47
N ILE A 253 -12.94 18.75 10.59
CA ILE A 253 -12.75 19.93 11.46
C ILE A 253 -12.01 21.06 10.74
N HIS A 254 -10.96 20.70 9.94
CA HIS A 254 -10.10 21.71 9.33
C HIS A 254 -10.73 22.31 8.06
N PRO A 255 -10.72 23.65 7.88
CA PRO A 255 -11.31 24.32 6.72
C PRO A 255 -10.76 23.85 5.38
N ASP A 256 -9.43 23.64 5.27
CA ASP A 256 -8.79 23.15 4.04
C ASP A 256 -9.24 21.72 3.70
N ALA A 257 -9.48 20.87 4.70
CA ALA A 257 -10.03 19.55 4.48
C ALA A 257 -11.47 19.62 3.94
N LYS A 258 -12.29 20.55 4.47
CA LYS A 258 -13.65 20.80 3.94
C LYS A 258 -13.62 21.28 2.50
N ALA A 259 -12.74 22.24 2.17
CA ALA A 259 -12.57 22.75 0.83
C ALA A 259 -12.10 21.64 -0.13
N PHE A 260 -11.11 20.82 0.30
CA PHE A 260 -10.64 19.68 -0.47
C PHE A 260 -11.75 18.66 -0.79
N LEU A 261 -12.60 18.32 0.18
CA LEU A 261 -13.72 17.41 -0.02
C LEU A 261 -14.80 17.94 -0.98
N LYS A 262 -14.95 19.28 -1.07
CA LYS A 262 -15.84 19.95 -2.02
C LYS A 262 -15.26 20.05 -3.43
N GLY A 263 -13.98 19.75 -3.60
CA GLY A 263 -13.27 19.91 -4.87
C GLY A 263 -12.76 21.33 -5.12
N ASP A 264 -12.74 22.17 -4.09
CA ASP A 264 -12.18 23.53 -4.18
C ASP A 264 -10.66 23.48 -4.38
N LEU A 265 -10.14 24.42 -5.15
CA LEU A 265 -8.70 24.54 -5.35
C LEU A 265 -8.04 25.09 -4.09
N LEU A 266 -7.12 24.33 -3.52
CA LEU A 266 -6.29 24.78 -2.40
C LEU A 266 -4.98 25.38 -2.94
N TRP A 267 -4.83 26.69 -2.80
CA TRP A 267 -3.65 27.46 -3.24
C TRP A 267 -2.59 27.55 -2.13
#